data_e1beeee21472409992ab09475db321b0
#
_entry.id   e1beeee21472409992ab09475db321b0
#
_cell.length_a   1.000
_cell.length_b   1.000
_cell.length_c   1.000
_cell.angle_alpha   90.00
_cell.angle_beta   90.00
_cell.angle_gamma   90.00
#
_symmetry.space_group_name_H-M   'P 1'
#
loop_
_entity.id
_entity.type
_entity.pdbx_description
1 polymer ?
#
loop_
_entity_poly.entity_id
_entity_poly.type
_entity_poly.pdbx_seq_one_letter_code
_entity_poly.pdbx_strand_id
1 'polypeptide(L)'
;MVLFDSTPREKSPLRWLILMLCCISTFGDYYCFDNPGAVHDHLESQFDFLGENFEYYYNLLYSSYSIVNIFIPLIGGNLIKVYGNKNMFLVFAVIIVIGQLIVYLGCKYNSIYTMLIGRIIFGLGGDNLNVAQMTCVTEWFYKSESSFPMGLTLTISRIGSFFNDVLSPRLAGDTRDINGKLNATEAFKWGFYFSIFSLINVLIMFILDNYKTKALSQNEIILNNNIEQINKEKDNNNMFALLKRLNLMFWIISFLILLNYGCLMPFNYLAVGFYTKTHGLSKNLAGILMGMPFIMGAIFVPILGFFVDKYGYRVELLFSSGFFLIISFILFIFIKPYFPIILLGFGYSIFACVLWPTITIALEDKNLAGFGYGVSSGLQNVSMSIHPMIFAKILVKYKSYFYCLIFLIIVSFISVLLSGYLYYINMTKYNYILNKINYEDEIGGEKSNNINNNIEMPNIKNKNYNELEEEA
;
A
#
# COMPACT_ATOMS: atom_id res chain seq x y z
N MET A 1 -30.52 -9.74 -6.65
CA MET A 1 -30.23 -10.96 -7.45
C MET A 1 -29.13 -10.70 -8.52
N VAL A 2 -29.07 -9.49 -9.11
CA VAL A 2 -28.06 -9.09 -10.13
C VAL A 2 -26.63 -8.97 -9.61
N LEU A 3 -26.41 -8.78 -8.30
CA LEU A 3 -25.09 -8.59 -7.71
C LEU A 3 -24.25 -9.88 -7.58
N PHE A 4 -24.90 -11.05 -7.59
CA PHE A 4 -24.27 -12.36 -7.37
C PHE A 4 -24.38 -13.26 -8.62
N ASP A 5 -24.40 -12.64 -9.79
CA ASP A 5 -24.31 -13.33 -11.05
C ASP A 5 -22.93 -13.96 -11.27
N SER A 6 -22.78 -14.75 -12.31
CA SER A 6 -21.54 -15.43 -12.68
C SER A 6 -20.58 -14.58 -13.52
N THR A 7 -20.78 -13.26 -13.60
CA THR A 7 -19.85 -12.37 -14.29
C THR A 7 -18.50 -12.35 -13.58
N PRO A 8 -17.37 -12.24 -14.29
CA PRO A 8 -16.04 -12.06 -13.67
C PRO A 8 -16.04 -10.89 -12.68
N ARG A 9 -15.21 -10.98 -11.63
CA ARG A 9 -15.09 -9.94 -10.59
C ARG A 9 -14.90 -8.54 -11.19
N GLU A 10 -14.06 -8.43 -12.19
CA GLU A 10 -13.67 -7.18 -12.86
C GLU A 10 -14.83 -6.49 -13.61
N LYS A 11 -15.82 -7.26 -14.04
CA LYS A 11 -17.01 -6.76 -14.77
C LYS A 11 -18.26 -6.66 -13.87
N SER A 12 -18.19 -7.18 -12.65
CA SER A 12 -19.32 -7.20 -11.71
C SER A 12 -19.55 -5.82 -11.10
N PRO A 13 -20.80 -5.33 -11.03
CA PRO A 13 -21.10 -4.08 -10.30
C PRO A 13 -20.76 -4.15 -8.81
N LEU A 14 -20.66 -5.37 -8.24
CA LEU A 14 -20.23 -5.61 -6.87
C LEU A 14 -18.83 -5.06 -6.59
N ARG A 15 -17.96 -4.89 -7.62
CA ARG A 15 -16.59 -4.36 -7.44
C ARG A 15 -16.54 -3.01 -6.73
N TRP A 16 -17.50 -2.14 -6.97
CA TRP A 16 -17.56 -0.82 -6.34
C TRP A 16 -17.91 -0.89 -4.85
N LEU A 17 -18.82 -1.80 -4.47
CA LEU A 17 -19.14 -2.04 -3.07
C LEU A 17 -17.94 -2.67 -2.33
N ILE A 18 -17.27 -3.63 -2.95
CA ILE A 18 -16.04 -4.22 -2.40
C ILE A 18 -14.95 -3.16 -2.24
N LEU A 19 -14.78 -2.25 -3.22
CA LEU A 19 -13.84 -1.14 -3.11
C LEU A 19 -14.14 -0.24 -1.92
N MET A 20 -15.41 0.14 -1.71
CA MET A 20 -15.80 0.96 -0.56
C MET A 20 -15.49 0.27 0.77
N LEU A 21 -15.81 -1.02 0.91
CA LEU A 21 -15.50 -1.80 2.10
C LEU A 21 -13.98 -1.94 2.29
N CYS A 22 -13.25 -2.15 1.20
CA CYS A 22 -11.79 -2.24 1.17
C CYS A 22 -11.14 -0.93 1.64
N CYS A 23 -11.67 0.22 1.20
CA CYS A 23 -11.22 1.54 1.66
C CYS A 23 -11.42 1.73 3.17
N ILE A 24 -12.59 1.34 3.69
CA ILE A 24 -12.92 1.50 5.11
C ILE A 24 -12.13 0.51 5.99
N SER A 25 -11.73 -0.63 5.45
CA SER A 25 -11.06 -1.70 6.22
C SER A 25 -9.74 -1.25 6.86
N THR A 26 -9.01 -0.33 6.25
CA THR A 26 -7.73 0.20 6.75
C THR A 26 -7.88 1.49 7.56
N PHE A 27 -9.08 2.08 7.63
CA PHE A 27 -9.33 3.30 8.38
C PHE A 27 -8.94 3.17 9.86
N GLY A 28 -9.37 2.08 10.53
CA GLY A 28 -9.04 1.84 11.93
C GLY A 28 -7.56 1.53 12.17
N ASP A 29 -6.90 0.88 11.21
CA ASP A 29 -5.47 0.61 11.26
C ASP A 29 -4.67 1.92 11.30
N TYR A 30 -4.90 2.82 10.35
CA TYR A 30 -4.23 4.13 10.29
C TYR A 30 -4.59 5.03 11.47
N TYR A 31 -5.85 5.01 11.93
CA TYR A 31 -6.25 5.70 13.15
C TYR A 31 -5.42 5.23 14.36
N CYS A 32 -5.30 3.91 14.54
CA CYS A 32 -4.58 3.31 15.68
C CYS A 32 -3.07 3.48 15.56
N PHE A 33 -2.50 3.47 14.34
CA PHE A 33 -1.07 3.66 14.12
C PHE A 33 -0.61 5.00 14.67
N ASP A 34 -1.32 6.08 14.35
CA ASP A 34 -0.96 7.45 14.72
C ASP A 34 -1.43 7.84 16.14
N ASN A 35 -2.23 6.99 16.82
CA ASN A 35 -2.84 7.27 18.12
C ASN A 35 -1.86 7.74 19.20
N PRO A 36 -0.67 7.11 19.41
CA PRO A 36 0.29 7.59 20.41
C PRO A 36 0.77 9.02 20.15
N GLY A 37 0.95 9.40 18.86
CA GLY A 37 1.40 10.74 18.46
C GLY A 37 0.38 11.82 18.79
N ALA A 38 -0.90 11.53 18.53
CA ALA A 38 -1.98 12.47 18.78
C ALA A 38 -2.16 12.79 20.27
N VAL A 39 -1.76 11.87 21.17
CA VAL A 39 -1.92 12.02 22.64
C VAL A 39 -0.60 11.99 23.39
N HIS A 40 0.49 12.47 22.77
CA HIS A 40 1.83 12.49 23.35
C HIS A 40 1.84 13.10 24.76
N ASP A 41 1.32 14.31 24.93
CA ASP A 41 1.34 15.04 26.22
C ASP A 41 0.55 14.31 27.30
N HIS A 42 -0.55 13.63 26.92
CA HIS A 42 -1.33 12.80 27.84
C HIS A 42 -0.54 11.56 28.29
N LEU A 43 0.18 10.92 27.35
CA LEU A 43 1.06 9.80 27.67
C LEU A 43 2.24 10.22 28.55
N GLU A 44 2.88 11.36 28.26
CA GLU A 44 3.96 11.91 29.08
C GLU A 44 3.49 12.14 30.53
N SER A 45 2.32 12.79 30.70
CA SER A 45 1.73 12.99 32.01
C SER A 45 1.35 11.69 32.73
N GLN A 46 0.79 10.72 32.00
CA GLN A 46 0.33 9.44 32.55
C GLN A 46 1.50 8.53 32.95
N PHE A 47 2.59 8.55 32.17
CA PHE A 47 3.81 7.74 32.39
C PHE A 47 4.97 8.55 32.98
N ASP A 48 4.69 9.64 33.74
CA ASP A 48 5.70 10.52 34.34
C ASP A 48 6.70 9.78 35.26
N PHE A 49 6.32 8.60 35.78
CA PHE A 49 7.22 7.74 36.55
C PHE A 49 8.41 7.21 35.76
N LEU A 50 8.37 7.29 34.39
CA LEU A 50 9.53 6.97 33.55
C LEU A 50 10.57 8.11 33.51
N GLY A 51 10.19 9.32 33.91
CA GLY A 51 11.08 10.49 33.93
C GLY A 51 11.78 10.73 32.59
N GLU A 52 13.09 10.91 32.58
CA GLU A 52 13.91 11.14 31.39
C GLU A 52 13.85 10.00 30.35
N ASN A 53 13.44 8.80 30.76
CA ASN A 53 13.31 7.65 29.84
C ASN A 53 12.00 7.63 29.08
N PHE A 54 11.05 8.54 29.36
CA PHE A 54 9.74 8.54 28.66
C PHE A 54 9.91 8.61 27.15
N GLU A 55 10.69 9.56 26.64
CA GLU A 55 10.93 9.73 25.21
C GLU A 55 11.52 8.47 24.56
N TYR A 56 12.39 7.75 25.25
CA TYR A 56 12.93 6.49 24.75
C TYR A 56 11.81 5.43 24.57
N TYR A 57 10.99 5.20 25.58
CA TYR A 57 9.89 4.23 25.50
C TYR A 57 8.77 4.67 24.54
N TYR A 58 8.49 5.97 24.47
CA TYR A 58 7.53 6.53 23.51
C TYR A 58 7.98 6.26 22.07
N ASN A 59 9.23 6.57 21.74
CA ASN A 59 9.76 6.27 20.40
C ASN A 59 9.82 4.76 20.12
N LEU A 60 10.01 3.94 21.16
CA LEU A 60 9.99 2.49 21.02
C LEU A 60 8.62 1.95 20.63
N LEU A 61 7.50 2.64 20.95
CA LEU A 61 6.16 2.27 20.47
C LEU A 61 6.04 2.30 18.93
N TYR A 62 6.75 3.22 18.28
CA TYR A 62 6.80 3.28 16.80
C TYR A 62 7.85 2.33 16.22
N SER A 63 9.02 2.30 16.83
CA SER A 63 10.13 1.44 16.36
C SER A 63 9.78 -0.04 16.44
N SER A 64 9.07 -0.48 17.48
CA SER A 64 8.64 -1.87 17.64
C SER A 64 7.69 -2.31 16.53
N TYR A 65 6.81 -1.42 16.06
CA TYR A 65 5.98 -1.65 14.87
C TYR A 65 6.83 -1.74 13.59
N SER A 66 7.70 -0.76 13.38
CA SER A 66 8.46 -0.63 12.12
C SER A 66 9.48 -1.74 11.90
N ILE A 67 10.19 -2.18 12.95
CA ILE A 67 11.17 -3.26 12.87
C ILE A 67 10.51 -4.58 12.41
N VAL A 68 9.35 -4.88 12.96
CA VAL A 68 8.58 -6.07 12.57
C VAL A 68 8.21 -5.99 11.09
N ASN A 69 7.80 -4.82 10.62
CA ASN A 69 7.33 -4.60 9.26
C ASN A 69 8.42 -4.56 8.17
N ILE A 70 9.69 -4.70 8.51
CA ILE A 70 10.75 -4.94 7.50
C ILE A 70 10.56 -6.32 6.82
N PHE A 71 10.21 -7.35 7.57
CA PHE A 71 10.17 -8.73 7.08
C PHE A 71 8.76 -9.31 6.97
N ILE A 72 7.87 -8.88 7.83
CA ILE A 72 6.52 -9.46 7.95
C ILE A 72 5.67 -9.31 6.68
N PRO A 73 5.68 -8.20 5.92
CA PRO A 73 4.93 -8.10 4.67
C PRO A 73 5.34 -9.12 3.61
N LEU A 74 6.63 -9.52 3.59
CA LEU A 74 7.12 -10.58 2.71
C LEU A 74 6.50 -11.94 3.08
N ILE A 75 6.43 -12.25 4.37
CA ILE A 75 5.80 -13.47 4.88
C ILE A 75 4.29 -13.41 4.61
N GLY A 76 3.65 -12.28 4.91
CA GLY A 76 2.22 -12.06 4.69
C GLY A 76 1.81 -12.18 3.22
N GLY A 77 2.60 -11.62 2.31
CA GLY A 77 2.40 -11.77 0.88
C GLY A 77 2.47 -13.24 0.41
N ASN A 78 3.40 -14.03 0.99
CA ASN A 78 3.44 -15.48 0.74
C ASN A 78 2.24 -16.22 1.34
N LEU A 79 1.80 -15.85 2.54
CA LEU A 79 0.59 -16.41 3.16
C LEU A 79 -0.67 -16.10 2.33
N ILE A 80 -0.76 -14.89 1.78
CA ILE A 80 -1.85 -14.51 0.86
C ILE A 80 -1.87 -15.43 -0.36
N LYS A 81 -0.70 -15.72 -0.94
CA LYS A 81 -0.60 -16.66 -2.08
C LYS A 81 -1.05 -18.07 -1.72
N VAL A 82 -0.65 -18.58 -0.54
CA VAL A 82 -0.91 -19.96 -0.12
C VAL A 82 -2.36 -20.16 0.34
N TYR A 83 -2.87 -19.25 1.19
CA TYR A 83 -4.17 -19.41 1.85
C TYR A 83 -5.30 -18.59 1.20
N GLY A 84 -4.97 -17.78 0.20
CA GLY A 84 -5.89 -16.88 -0.49
C GLY A 84 -6.09 -15.54 0.23
N ASN A 85 -6.24 -14.49 -0.57
CA ASN A 85 -6.28 -13.11 -0.08
C ASN A 85 -7.41 -12.87 0.94
N LYS A 86 -8.63 -13.31 0.65
CA LYS A 86 -9.80 -13.08 1.51
C LYS A 86 -9.63 -13.64 2.94
N ASN A 87 -9.03 -14.84 3.07
CA ASN A 87 -8.80 -15.48 4.36
C ASN A 87 -7.73 -14.72 5.15
N MET A 88 -6.64 -14.34 4.49
CA MET A 88 -5.54 -13.64 5.12
C MET A 88 -5.91 -12.20 5.47
N PHE A 89 -6.72 -11.53 4.66
CA PHE A 89 -7.25 -10.21 4.98
C PHE A 89 -8.01 -10.23 6.32
N LEU A 90 -8.87 -11.24 6.52
CA LEU A 90 -9.59 -11.40 7.79
C LEU A 90 -8.64 -11.70 8.97
N VAL A 91 -7.66 -12.59 8.77
CA VAL A 91 -6.67 -12.93 9.81
C VAL A 91 -5.88 -11.69 10.24
N PHE A 92 -5.39 -10.88 9.29
CA PHE A 92 -4.65 -9.66 9.59
C PHE A 92 -5.50 -8.62 10.31
N ALA A 93 -6.77 -8.44 9.91
CA ALA A 93 -7.69 -7.56 10.62
C ALA A 93 -7.93 -8.01 12.08
N VAL A 94 -8.05 -9.31 12.35
CA VAL A 94 -8.17 -9.86 13.71
C VAL A 94 -6.91 -9.58 14.53
N ILE A 95 -5.71 -9.77 13.95
CA ILE A 95 -4.43 -9.49 14.61
C ILE A 95 -4.34 -8.02 15.03
N ILE A 96 -4.77 -7.09 14.17
CA ILE A 96 -4.81 -5.64 14.46
C ILE A 96 -5.71 -5.37 15.69
N VAL A 97 -6.91 -5.94 15.72
CA VAL A 97 -7.86 -5.75 16.84
C VAL A 97 -7.28 -6.27 18.15
N ILE A 98 -6.64 -7.46 18.12
CA ILE A 98 -5.97 -8.04 19.29
C ILE A 98 -4.81 -7.14 19.74
N GLY A 99 -3.96 -6.70 18.81
CA GLY A 99 -2.84 -5.79 19.10
C GLY A 99 -3.32 -4.48 19.74
N GLN A 100 -4.34 -3.86 19.17
CA GLN A 100 -4.89 -2.60 19.69
C GLN A 100 -5.60 -2.77 21.04
N LEU A 101 -6.26 -3.90 21.27
CA LEU A 101 -6.80 -4.24 22.59
C LEU A 101 -5.70 -4.29 23.66
N ILE A 102 -4.58 -4.94 23.35
CA ILE A 102 -3.44 -5.05 24.28
C ILE A 102 -2.80 -3.66 24.51
N VAL A 103 -2.69 -2.81 23.47
CA VAL A 103 -2.23 -1.42 23.62
C VAL A 103 -3.15 -0.64 24.56
N TYR A 104 -4.48 -0.72 24.33
CA TYR A 104 -5.48 -0.10 25.20
C TYR A 104 -5.36 -0.57 26.66
N LEU A 105 -5.26 -1.88 26.90
CA LEU A 105 -5.10 -2.45 28.23
C LEU A 105 -3.78 -2.01 28.87
N GLY A 106 -2.68 -1.96 28.11
CA GLY A 106 -1.40 -1.45 28.58
C GLY A 106 -1.48 0.01 29.03
N CYS A 107 -2.15 0.87 28.24
CA CYS A 107 -2.40 2.25 28.63
C CYS A 107 -3.28 2.33 29.89
N LYS A 108 -4.39 1.58 29.94
CA LYS A 108 -5.31 1.56 31.07
C LYS A 108 -4.68 1.14 32.40
N TYR A 109 -3.73 0.20 32.36
CA TYR A 109 -3.02 -0.32 33.56
C TYR A 109 -1.64 0.32 33.75
N ASN A 110 -1.33 1.42 33.07
CA ASN A 110 -0.05 2.16 33.15
C ASN A 110 1.18 1.26 32.92
N SER A 111 1.08 0.29 32.00
CA SER A 111 2.16 -0.63 31.67
C SER A 111 2.70 -0.38 30.27
N ILE A 112 3.84 0.34 30.18
CA ILE A 112 4.48 0.63 28.89
C ILE A 112 4.92 -0.65 28.16
N TYR A 113 5.36 -1.67 28.89
CA TYR A 113 5.76 -2.95 28.29
C TYR A 113 4.59 -3.69 27.64
N THR A 114 3.40 -3.63 28.27
CA THR A 114 2.18 -4.19 27.68
C THR A 114 1.80 -3.44 26.39
N MET A 115 1.93 -2.11 26.39
CA MET A 115 1.73 -1.31 25.18
C MET A 115 2.71 -1.71 24.08
N LEU A 116 3.99 -1.93 24.38
CA LEU A 116 5.00 -2.37 23.42
C LEU A 116 4.67 -3.75 22.81
N ILE A 117 4.28 -4.72 23.63
CA ILE A 117 3.82 -6.03 23.15
C ILE A 117 2.62 -5.87 22.22
N GLY A 118 1.66 -5.02 22.61
CA GLY A 118 0.50 -4.71 21.78
C GLY A 118 0.90 -4.10 20.43
N ARG A 119 1.87 -3.19 20.41
CA ARG A 119 2.40 -2.56 19.17
C ARG A 119 3.13 -3.55 18.26
N ILE A 120 3.84 -4.53 18.83
CA ILE A 120 4.46 -5.62 18.05
C ILE A 120 3.36 -6.46 17.38
N ILE A 121 2.35 -6.89 18.15
CA ILE A 121 1.24 -7.69 17.62
C ILE A 121 0.45 -6.89 16.58
N PHE A 122 0.16 -5.62 16.85
CA PHE A 122 -0.49 -4.71 15.92
C PHE A 122 0.31 -4.60 14.61
N GLY A 123 1.65 -4.49 14.69
CA GLY A 123 2.55 -4.45 13.53
C GLY A 123 2.51 -5.72 12.67
N LEU A 124 2.32 -6.91 13.29
CA LEU A 124 2.14 -8.16 12.52
C LEU A 124 0.91 -8.12 11.59
N GLY A 125 -0.11 -7.34 11.96
CA GLY A 125 -1.33 -7.17 11.17
C GLY A 125 -1.28 -6.00 10.19
N GLY A 126 -0.73 -4.83 10.59
CA GLY A 126 -0.90 -3.55 9.92
C GLY A 126 -0.46 -3.52 8.46
N ASP A 127 0.84 -3.64 8.18
CA ASP A 127 1.33 -3.62 6.79
C ASP A 127 0.82 -4.82 5.98
N ASN A 128 0.58 -5.96 6.61
CA ASN A 128 -0.03 -7.12 5.95
C ASN A 128 -1.49 -6.85 5.54
N LEU A 129 -2.23 -6.10 6.32
CA LEU A 129 -3.58 -5.66 5.96
C LEU A 129 -3.55 -4.77 4.71
N ASN A 130 -2.56 -3.86 4.62
CA ASN A 130 -2.34 -3.03 3.43
C ASN A 130 -1.98 -3.88 2.20
N VAL A 131 -1.12 -4.89 2.35
CA VAL A 131 -0.77 -5.84 1.27
C VAL A 131 -2.01 -6.61 0.81
N ALA A 132 -2.85 -7.08 1.74
CA ALA A 132 -4.10 -7.77 1.43
C ALA A 132 -5.11 -6.83 0.76
N GLN A 133 -5.19 -5.57 1.18
CA GLN A 133 -6.02 -4.54 0.56
C GLN A 133 -5.62 -4.29 -0.90
N MET A 134 -4.34 -4.07 -1.17
CA MET A 134 -3.83 -3.86 -2.54
C MET A 134 -4.08 -5.08 -3.42
N THR A 135 -3.89 -6.29 -2.85
CA THR A 135 -4.18 -7.55 -3.55
C THR A 135 -5.67 -7.67 -3.87
N CYS A 136 -6.56 -7.32 -2.93
CA CYS A 136 -7.99 -7.32 -3.15
C CYS A 136 -8.39 -6.35 -4.28
N VAL A 137 -7.84 -5.12 -4.27
CA VAL A 137 -8.08 -4.17 -5.37
C VAL A 137 -7.65 -4.76 -6.70
N THR A 138 -6.49 -5.43 -6.77
CA THR A 138 -5.98 -6.07 -7.99
C THR A 138 -6.85 -7.22 -8.47
N GLU A 139 -7.49 -7.97 -7.57
CA GLU A 139 -8.41 -9.06 -7.91
C GLU A 139 -9.74 -8.56 -8.50
N TRP A 140 -10.20 -7.37 -8.09
CA TRP A 140 -11.48 -6.80 -8.48
C TRP A 140 -11.37 -5.71 -9.57
N PHE A 141 -10.19 -5.05 -9.69
CA PHE A 141 -9.88 -4.00 -10.68
C PHE A 141 -8.60 -4.35 -11.40
N TYR A 142 -8.73 -4.99 -12.55
CA TYR A 142 -7.56 -5.52 -13.22
C TYR A 142 -6.76 -4.46 -14.00
N LYS A 143 -5.45 -4.55 -13.87
CA LYS A 143 -4.37 -3.84 -14.61
C LYS A 143 -4.66 -2.39 -15.03
N SER A 144 -5.56 -2.15 -15.97
CA SER A 144 -5.81 -0.83 -16.56
C SER A 144 -6.60 0.12 -15.67
N GLU A 145 -7.43 -0.41 -14.76
CA GLU A 145 -8.32 0.37 -13.89
C GLU A 145 -7.90 0.34 -12.42
N SER A 146 -6.62 0.06 -12.09
CA SER A 146 -6.18 -0.14 -10.71
C SER A 146 -5.67 1.13 -10.03
N SER A 147 -5.29 2.18 -10.78
CA SER A 147 -4.68 3.39 -10.21
C SER A 147 -5.68 4.23 -9.42
N PHE A 148 -6.89 4.42 -9.94
CA PHE A 148 -7.96 5.13 -9.22
C PHE A 148 -8.39 4.39 -7.96
N PRO A 149 -8.73 3.08 -7.97
CA PRO A 149 -9.07 2.34 -6.76
C PRO A 149 -7.96 2.34 -5.70
N MET A 150 -6.70 2.13 -6.08
CA MET A 150 -5.58 2.20 -5.15
C MET A 150 -5.36 3.61 -4.58
N GLY A 151 -5.54 4.63 -5.40
CA GLY A 151 -5.50 6.02 -4.95
C GLY A 151 -6.60 6.33 -3.94
N LEU A 152 -7.82 5.82 -4.17
CA LEU A 152 -8.94 5.99 -3.26
C LEU A 152 -8.72 5.28 -1.91
N THR A 153 -8.18 4.05 -1.92
CA THR A 153 -7.84 3.33 -0.69
C THR A 153 -6.81 4.11 0.14
N LEU A 154 -5.76 4.62 -0.50
CA LEU A 154 -4.75 5.44 0.17
C LEU A 154 -5.36 6.72 0.77
N THR A 155 -6.22 7.41 0.04
CA THR A 155 -6.88 8.63 0.51
C THR A 155 -7.72 8.37 1.76
N ILE A 156 -8.56 7.33 1.76
CA ILE A 156 -9.44 7.02 2.89
C ILE A 156 -8.63 6.53 4.10
N SER A 157 -7.54 5.82 3.89
CA SER A 157 -6.59 5.47 4.95
C SER A 157 -6.01 6.72 5.62
N ARG A 158 -5.58 7.72 4.85
CA ARG A 158 -5.07 9.00 5.39
C ARG A 158 -6.13 9.82 6.11
N ILE A 159 -7.41 9.70 5.72
CA ILE A 159 -8.52 10.26 6.48
C ILE A 159 -8.59 9.62 7.89
N GLY A 160 -8.28 8.33 8.04
CA GLY A 160 -8.17 7.67 9.34
C GLY A 160 -7.13 8.34 10.26
N SER A 161 -5.92 8.61 9.74
CA SER A 161 -4.88 9.37 10.45
C SER A 161 -5.37 10.77 10.85
N PHE A 162 -5.96 11.51 9.91
CA PHE A 162 -6.50 12.85 10.18
C PHE A 162 -7.58 12.84 11.28
N PHE A 163 -8.49 11.87 11.23
CA PHE A 163 -9.51 11.72 12.30
C PHE A 163 -8.87 11.43 13.64
N ASN A 164 -7.83 10.63 13.70
CA ASN A 164 -7.05 10.40 14.91
C ASN A 164 -6.49 11.71 15.47
N ASP A 165 -5.79 12.49 14.64
CA ASP A 165 -5.11 13.72 15.06
C ASP A 165 -6.09 14.76 15.64
N VAL A 166 -7.32 14.81 15.11
CA VAL A 166 -8.37 15.74 15.58
C VAL A 166 -9.17 15.17 16.75
N LEU A 167 -9.49 13.89 16.72
CA LEU A 167 -10.45 13.29 17.63
C LEU A 167 -9.79 12.74 18.92
N SER A 168 -8.61 12.10 18.80
CA SER A 168 -7.95 11.46 19.94
C SER A 168 -7.57 12.42 21.06
N PRO A 169 -7.02 13.63 20.81
CA PRO A 169 -6.80 14.61 21.88
C PRO A 169 -8.09 15.08 22.55
N ARG A 170 -9.17 15.24 21.76
CA ARG A 170 -10.48 15.64 22.30
C ARG A 170 -11.13 14.55 23.14
N LEU A 171 -10.97 13.30 22.76
CA LEU A 171 -11.48 12.14 23.48
C LEU A 171 -10.70 11.87 24.76
N ALA A 172 -9.40 12.08 24.75
CA ALA A 172 -8.57 12.10 25.95
C ALA A 172 -9.00 13.27 26.86
N GLY A 173 -9.24 14.45 26.27
CA GLY A 173 -9.74 15.64 26.94
C GLY A 173 -8.91 16.02 28.15
N ASP A 174 -9.52 16.71 29.11
CA ASP A 174 -8.92 17.00 30.41
C ASP A 174 -9.19 15.87 31.44
N THR A 175 -9.43 14.63 30.96
CA THR A 175 -9.63 13.49 31.85
C THR A 175 -8.38 13.25 32.69
N ARG A 176 -8.52 13.37 33.99
CA ARG A 176 -7.44 13.16 34.95
C ARG A 176 -7.68 11.87 35.71
N ASP A 177 -6.59 11.18 36.03
CA ASP A 177 -6.64 10.04 36.94
C ASP A 177 -6.89 10.49 38.39
N ILE A 178 -6.99 9.53 39.31
CA ILE A 178 -7.15 9.76 40.74
C ILE A 178 -6.06 10.68 41.33
N ASN A 179 -4.89 10.73 40.68
CA ASN A 179 -3.72 11.53 41.09
C ASN A 179 -3.67 12.90 40.37
N GLY A 180 -4.68 13.26 39.58
CA GLY A 180 -4.77 14.53 38.86
C GLY A 180 -3.96 14.59 37.57
N LYS A 181 -3.41 13.47 37.07
CA LYS A 181 -2.64 13.38 35.83
C LYS A 181 -3.53 13.24 34.61
N LEU A 182 -3.13 13.83 33.48
CA LEU A 182 -3.81 13.61 32.20
C LEU A 182 -3.73 12.13 31.81
N ASN A 183 -4.79 11.63 31.14
CA ASN A 183 -4.93 10.21 30.86
C ASN A 183 -5.30 9.98 29.39
N ALA A 184 -4.50 9.19 28.69
CA ALA A 184 -4.68 8.84 27.29
C ALA A 184 -5.63 7.65 27.05
N THR A 185 -6.12 6.99 28.12
CA THR A 185 -6.83 5.70 28.03
C THR A 185 -8.07 5.75 27.13
N GLU A 186 -8.86 6.84 27.20
CA GLU A 186 -10.06 6.99 26.36
C GLU A 186 -9.72 7.07 24.87
N ALA A 187 -8.63 7.75 24.49
CA ALA A 187 -8.19 7.81 23.09
C ALA A 187 -7.83 6.40 22.55
N PHE A 188 -7.10 5.59 23.31
CA PHE A 188 -6.78 4.22 22.92
C PHE A 188 -7.99 3.28 22.90
N LYS A 189 -8.97 3.50 23.78
CA LYS A 189 -10.24 2.78 23.78
C LYS A 189 -11.05 3.05 22.50
N TRP A 190 -11.12 4.30 22.06
CA TRP A 190 -11.76 4.65 20.80
C TRP A 190 -10.99 4.08 19.60
N GLY A 191 -9.66 4.07 19.63
CA GLY A 191 -8.86 3.34 18.66
C GLY A 191 -9.23 1.86 18.56
N PHE A 192 -9.42 1.20 19.70
CA PHE A 192 -9.91 -0.18 19.73
C PHE A 192 -11.30 -0.32 19.08
N TYR A 193 -12.25 0.60 19.31
CA TYR A 193 -13.56 0.55 18.68
C TYR A 193 -13.48 0.79 17.15
N PHE A 194 -12.61 1.68 16.67
CA PHE A 194 -12.39 1.88 15.26
C PHE A 194 -11.72 0.67 14.60
N SER A 195 -10.86 -0.05 15.29
CA SER A 195 -10.29 -1.30 14.78
C SER A 195 -11.35 -2.41 14.66
N ILE A 196 -12.29 -2.50 15.62
CA ILE A 196 -13.46 -3.41 15.52
C ILE A 196 -14.35 -3.01 14.34
N PHE A 197 -14.61 -1.71 14.14
CA PHE A 197 -15.38 -1.23 13.00
C PHE A 197 -14.75 -1.65 11.67
N SER A 198 -13.42 -1.52 11.53
CA SER A 198 -12.68 -2.00 10.37
C SER A 198 -12.78 -3.52 10.20
N LEU A 199 -12.68 -4.30 11.27
CA LEU A 199 -12.88 -5.76 11.25
C LEU A 199 -14.27 -6.15 10.75
N ILE A 200 -15.34 -5.45 11.19
CA ILE A 200 -16.71 -5.70 10.72
C ILE A 200 -16.78 -5.47 9.20
N ASN A 201 -16.16 -4.42 8.67
CA ASN A 201 -16.10 -4.20 7.21
C ASN A 201 -15.39 -5.33 6.46
N VAL A 202 -14.27 -5.83 7.00
CA VAL A 202 -13.56 -6.97 6.44
C VAL A 202 -14.42 -8.24 6.48
N LEU A 203 -15.18 -8.48 7.56
CA LEU A 203 -16.12 -9.60 7.65
C LEU A 203 -17.22 -9.52 6.59
N ILE A 204 -17.82 -8.35 6.40
CA ILE A 204 -18.83 -8.14 5.35
C ILE A 204 -18.22 -8.43 3.97
N MET A 205 -17.03 -7.90 3.69
CA MET A 205 -16.32 -8.13 2.45
C MET A 205 -16.01 -9.62 2.25
N PHE A 206 -15.56 -10.33 3.29
CA PHE A 206 -15.30 -11.77 3.27
C PHE A 206 -16.55 -12.58 2.89
N ILE A 207 -17.71 -12.23 3.46
CA ILE A 207 -19.00 -12.88 3.16
C ILE A 207 -19.38 -12.64 1.70
N LEU A 208 -19.32 -11.39 1.22
CA LEU A 208 -19.67 -11.03 -0.16
C LEU A 208 -18.76 -11.72 -1.18
N ASP A 209 -17.44 -11.75 -0.94
CA ASP A 209 -16.50 -12.44 -1.83
C ASP A 209 -16.71 -13.95 -1.83
N ASN A 210 -17.08 -14.56 -0.70
CA ASN A 210 -17.42 -15.99 -0.65
C ASN A 210 -18.66 -16.31 -1.49
N TYR A 211 -19.70 -15.49 -1.44
CA TYR A 211 -20.88 -15.67 -2.30
C TYR A 211 -20.52 -15.56 -3.77
N LYS A 212 -19.73 -14.57 -4.13
CA LYS A 212 -19.26 -14.37 -5.51
C LYS A 212 -18.39 -15.54 -5.99
N THR A 213 -17.46 -16.01 -5.16
CA THR A 213 -16.61 -17.17 -5.49
C THR A 213 -17.43 -18.44 -5.74
N LYS A 214 -18.46 -18.69 -4.91
CA LYS A 214 -19.36 -19.84 -5.11
C LYS A 214 -20.16 -19.73 -6.40
N ALA A 215 -20.66 -18.53 -6.74
CA ALA A 215 -21.38 -18.32 -7.99
C ALA A 215 -20.50 -18.54 -9.24
N LEU A 216 -19.21 -18.14 -9.18
CA LEU A 216 -18.23 -18.37 -10.23
C LEU A 216 -17.89 -19.87 -10.36
N SER A 217 -17.62 -20.57 -9.24
CA SER A 217 -17.27 -21.99 -9.27
C SER A 217 -18.40 -22.89 -9.75
N GLN A 218 -19.67 -22.56 -9.50
CA GLN A 218 -20.81 -23.30 -10.03
C GLN A 218 -20.86 -23.26 -11.56
N ASN A 219 -20.49 -22.13 -12.16
CA ASN A 219 -20.43 -22.02 -13.62
C ASN A 219 -19.23 -22.73 -14.23
N GLU A 220 -18.07 -22.72 -13.57
CA GLU A 220 -16.90 -23.47 -14.01
C GLU A 220 -17.15 -24.99 -13.99
N ILE A 221 -17.89 -25.51 -12.99
CA ILE A 221 -18.28 -26.92 -12.93
C ILE A 221 -19.21 -27.28 -14.11
N ILE A 222 -20.11 -26.39 -14.51
CA ILE A 222 -21.00 -26.58 -15.64
C ILE A 222 -20.24 -26.55 -16.98
N LEU A 223 -19.18 -25.73 -17.09
CA LEU A 223 -18.32 -25.64 -18.27
C LEU A 223 -17.24 -26.73 -18.31
N ASN A 224 -16.68 -27.14 -17.15
CA ASN A 224 -15.57 -28.07 -17.05
C ASN A 224 -15.97 -29.57 -17.07
N ASN A 225 -17.27 -29.90 -17.11
CA ASN A 225 -17.68 -31.27 -17.45
C ASN A 225 -17.21 -31.70 -18.85
N ASN A 226 -16.55 -30.81 -19.60
CA ASN A 226 -16.01 -31.08 -20.94
C ASN A 226 -14.48 -30.94 -21.08
N ILE A 227 -13.74 -30.59 -20.02
CA ILE A 227 -12.26 -30.46 -20.11
C ILE A 227 -11.63 -31.00 -18.82
N GLU A 228 -11.13 -32.25 -18.91
CA GLU A 228 -10.31 -32.86 -17.87
C GLU A 228 -9.00 -32.11 -17.61
N GLN A 229 -8.75 -31.94 -16.32
CA GLN A 229 -7.42 -31.88 -15.70
C GLN A 229 -6.30 -31.19 -16.47
N ILE A 230 -6.25 -29.87 -16.40
CA ILE A 230 -4.98 -29.16 -16.55
C ILE A 230 -4.29 -29.22 -15.18
N ASN A 231 -3.16 -29.90 -15.19
CA ASN A 231 -2.20 -30.12 -14.10
C ASN A 231 -2.19 -29.00 -13.07
N LYS A 232 -2.58 -29.32 -11.83
CA LYS A 232 -2.07 -28.61 -10.67
C LYS A 232 -0.56 -28.86 -10.64
N GLU A 233 0.20 -28.04 -11.34
CA GLU A 233 1.62 -27.92 -11.05
C GLU A 233 1.72 -27.72 -9.55
N LYS A 234 2.46 -28.57 -8.88
CA LYS A 234 2.90 -28.37 -7.50
C LYS A 234 3.73 -27.09 -7.52
N ASP A 235 3.03 -25.97 -7.37
CA ASP A 235 3.65 -24.66 -7.31
C ASP A 235 4.62 -24.70 -6.12
N ASN A 236 5.89 -24.60 -6.45
CA ASN A 236 6.95 -24.73 -5.47
C ASN A 236 6.87 -23.45 -4.58
N ASN A 237 6.14 -23.52 -3.46
CA ASN A 237 5.85 -22.42 -2.54
C ASN A 237 7.09 -21.95 -1.75
N ASN A 238 8.29 -22.37 -2.18
CA ASN A 238 9.53 -21.91 -1.59
C ASN A 238 9.71 -20.40 -1.90
N MET A 239 9.80 -19.58 -0.87
CA MET A 239 9.98 -18.12 -0.97
C MET A 239 11.11 -17.70 -1.91
N PHE A 240 12.24 -18.42 -1.89
CA PHE A 240 13.37 -18.15 -2.79
C PHE A 240 13.04 -18.44 -4.28
N ALA A 241 12.22 -19.46 -4.53
CA ALA A 241 11.75 -19.75 -5.88
C ALA A 241 10.79 -18.65 -6.37
N LEU A 242 9.95 -18.12 -5.51
CA LEU A 242 9.05 -17.02 -5.83
C LEU A 242 9.82 -15.72 -6.14
N LEU A 243 10.86 -15.39 -5.37
CA LEU A 243 11.72 -14.21 -5.64
C LEU A 243 12.37 -14.29 -7.02
N LYS A 244 12.78 -15.48 -7.48
CA LYS A 244 13.37 -15.68 -8.81
C LYS A 244 12.37 -15.52 -9.96
N ARG A 245 11.07 -15.64 -9.70
CA ARG A 245 10.01 -15.42 -10.70
C ARG A 245 9.69 -13.95 -10.93
N LEU A 246 10.18 -13.05 -10.05
CA LEU A 246 10.00 -11.61 -10.18
C LEU A 246 10.93 -11.06 -11.24
N ASN A 247 10.38 -10.39 -12.24
CA ASN A 247 11.13 -9.87 -13.38
C ASN A 247 11.90 -8.58 -13.04
N LEU A 248 12.77 -8.14 -13.95
CA LEU A 248 13.60 -6.96 -13.76
C LEU A 248 12.79 -5.68 -13.56
N MET A 249 11.67 -5.51 -14.29
CA MET A 249 10.78 -4.33 -14.13
C MET A 249 10.24 -4.23 -12.71
N PHE A 250 9.78 -5.36 -12.15
CA PHE A 250 9.30 -5.41 -10.76
C PHE A 250 10.37 -4.90 -9.78
N TRP A 251 11.62 -5.38 -9.92
CA TRP A 251 12.70 -4.96 -9.02
C TRP A 251 13.02 -3.48 -9.15
N ILE A 252 13.05 -2.94 -10.38
CA ILE A 252 13.27 -1.50 -10.59
C ILE A 252 12.16 -0.68 -9.92
N ILE A 253 10.88 -1.06 -10.09
CA ILE A 253 9.76 -0.37 -9.47
C ILE A 253 9.82 -0.47 -7.93
N SER A 254 10.16 -1.63 -7.40
CA SER A 254 10.30 -1.83 -5.95
C SER A 254 11.46 -1.00 -5.36
N PHE A 255 12.56 -0.82 -6.09
CA PHE A 255 13.63 0.09 -5.70
C PHE A 255 13.22 1.57 -5.85
N LEU A 256 12.37 1.93 -6.81
CA LEU A 256 11.80 3.28 -6.88
C LEU A 256 10.90 3.57 -5.67
N ILE A 257 10.16 2.57 -5.16
CA ILE A 257 9.42 2.70 -3.88
C ILE A 257 10.39 3.01 -2.73
N LEU A 258 11.46 2.25 -2.60
CA LEU A 258 12.50 2.47 -1.59
C LEU A 258 13.07 3.90 -1.65
N LEU A 259 13.43 4.38 -2.84
CA LEU A 259 14.05 5.70 -3.02
C LEU A 259 13.07 6.84 -2.76
N ASN A 260 11.85 6.80 -3.33
CA ASN A 260 10.88 7.88 -3.22
C ASN A 260 10.34 8.04 -1.79
N TYR A 261 9.97 6.94 -1.13
CA TYR A 261 9.59 6.98 0.29
C TYR A 261 10.77 7.35 1.19
N GLY A 262 11.99 6.97 0.80
CA GLY A 262 13.23 7.34 1.49
C GLY A 262 13.59 8.82 1.38
N CYS A 263 13.04 9.55 0.42
CA CYS A 263 13.15 11.01 0.36
C CYS A 263 12.09 11.70 1.20
N LEU A 264 10.82 11.29 1.05
CA LEU A 264 9.69 11.99 1.65
C LEU A 264 9.64 11.81 3.17
N MET A 265 9.71 10.57 3.67
CA MET A 265 9.46 10.28 5.09
C MET A 265 10.53 10.83 6.03
N PRO A 266 11.85 10.70 5.76
CA PRO A 266 12.87 11.31 6.60
C PRO A 266 12.76 12.82 6.66
N PHE A 267 12.44 13.46 5.53
CA PHE A 267 12.21 14.91 5.51
C PHE A 267 11.01 15.29 6.38
N ASN A 268 9.90 14.55 6.24
CA ASN A 268 8.67 14.81 7.01
C ASN A 268 8.89 14.70 8.50
N TYR A 269 9.62 13.68 8.98
CA TYR A 269 9.89 13.49 10.41
C TYR A 269 10.68 14.66 11.04
N LEU A 270 11.50 15.36 10.26
CA LEU A 270 12.34 16.45 10.73
C LEU A 270 11.88 17.85 10.22
N ALA A 271 10.79 17.88 9.45
CA ALA A 271 10.29 19.09 8.80
C ALA A 271 9.97 20.22 9.79
N VAL A 272 9.31 19.90 10.91
CA VAL A 272 9.01 20.91 11.96
C VAL A 272 10.28 21.55 12.48
N GLY A 273 11.31 20.73 12.82
CA GLY A 273 12.61 21.23 13.26
C GLY A 273 13.32 22.08 12.20
N PHE A 274 13.25 21.65 10.93
CA PHE A 274 13.78 22.42 9.80
C PHE A 274 13.07 23.77 9.65
N TYR A 275 11.74 23.81 9.63
CA TYR A 275 10.99 25.06 9.46
C TYR A 275 11.14 26.02 10.62
N THR A 276 11.16 25.53 11.84
CA THR A 276 11.33 26.38 13.04
C THR A 276 12.76 26.90 13.19
N LYS A 277 13.77 26.02 13.04
CA LYS A 277 15.18 26.38 13.30
C LYS A 277 15.82 27.15 12.12
N THR A 278 15.44 26.81 10.86
CA THR A 278 16.07 27.43 9.67
C THR A 278 15.31 28.65 9.20
N HIS A 279 13.96 28.61 9.26
CA HIS A 279 13.12 29.69 8.73
C HIS A 279 12.41 30.52 9.82
N GLY A 280 12.57 30.20 11.10
CA GLY A 280 11.97 30.95 12.22
C GLY A 280 10.44 30.89 12.27
N LEU A 281 9.82 29.84 11.68
CA LEU A 281 8.37 29.70 11.69
C LEU A 281 7.85 29.23 13.05
N SER A 282 6.62 29.63 13.40
CA SER A 282 5.95 29.11 14.60
C SER A 282 5.72 27.59 14.50
N LYS A 283 5.73 26.89 15.65
CA LYS A 283 5.47 25.43 15.68
C LYS A 283 4.16 25.04 15.02
N ASN A 284 3.10 25.82 15.22
CA ASN A 284 1.79 25.56 14.61
C ASN A 284 1.84 25.63 13.08
N LEU A 285 2.47 26.66 12.52
CA LEU A 285 2.61 26.80 11.07
C LEU A 285 3.52 25.71 10.49
N ALA A 286 4.59 25.37 11.18
CA ALA A 286 5.51 24.31 10.80
C ALA A 286 4.78 22.94 10.75
N GLY A 287 3.91 22.65 11.73
CA GLY A 287 3.07 21.46 11.73
C GLY A 287 2.08 21.39 10.55
N ILE A 288 1.41 22.51 10.25
CA ILE A 288 0.52 22.60 9.08
C ILE A 288 1.30 22.33 7.78
N LEU A 289 2.46 22.94 7.61
CA LEU A 289 3.29 22.73 6.42
C LEU A 289 3.79 21.29 6.32
N MET A 290 4.13 20.64 7.45
CA MET A 290 4.52 19.23 7.48
C MET A 290 3.42 18.30 6.93
N GLY A 291 2.15 18.60 7.22
CA GLY A 291 1.00 17.82 6.74
C GLY A 291 0.61 18.09 5.29
N MET A 292 1.05 19.19 4.67
CA MET A 292 0.64 19.60 3.33
C MET A 292 0.84 18.53 2.24
N PRO A 293 1.97 17.80 2.14
CA PRO A 293 2.13 16.76 1.13
C PRO A 293 1.07 15.66 1.22
N PHE A 294 0.66 15.28 2.42
CA PHE A 294 -0.36 14.26 2.63
C PHE A 294 -1.76 14.74 2.29
N ILE A 295 -2.08 16.01 2.62
CA ILE A 295 -3.34 16.64 2.22
C ILE A 295 -3.43 16.73 0.69
N MET A 296 -2.35 17.17 0.05
CA MET A 296 -2.27 17.18 -1.42
C MET A 296 -2.41 15.78 -2.00
N GLY A 297 -1.75 14.78 -1.42
CA GLY A 297 -1.92 13.38 -1.80
C GLY A 297 -3.37 12.92 -1.69
N ALA A 298 -4.06 13.21 -0.59
CA ALA A 298 -5.46 12.85 -0.40
C ALA A 298 -6.39 13.44 -1.47
N ILE A 299 -6.07 14.62 -2.00
CA ILE A 299 -6.87 15.29 -3.06
C ILE A 299 -6.43 14.82 -4.45
N PHE A 300 -5.14 14.86 -4.74
CA PHE A 300 -4.63 14.66 -6.10
C PHE A 300 -4.46 13.20 -6.50
N VAL A 301 -4.18 12.27 -5.56
CA VAL A 301 -3.95 10.85 -5.91
C VAL A 301 -5.18 10.21 -6.57
N PRO A 302 -6.43 10.37 -6.10
CA PRO A 302 -7.59 9.82 -6.80
C PRO A 302 -7.81 10.45 -8.18
N ILE A 303 -7.60 11.77 -8.29
CA ILE A 303 -7.76 12.52 -9.55
C ILE A 303 -6.72 12.03 -10.57
N LEU A 304 -5.45 11.97 -10.18
CA LEU A 304 -4.37 11.47 -11.02
C LEU A 304 -4.59 10.00 -11.38
N GLY A 305 -5.11 9.18 -10.44
CA GLY A 305 -5.45 7.77 -10.69
C GLY A 305 -6.44 7.61 -11.83
N PHE A 306 -7.49 8.42 -11.85
CA PHE A 306 -8.45 8.44 -12.94
C PHE A 306 -7.80 8.82 -14.29
N PHE A 307 -6.93 9.82 -14.30
CA PHE A 307 -6.19 10.20 -15.51
C PHE A 307 -5.22 9.10 -15.97
N VAL A 308 -4.50 8.48 -15.04
CA VAL A 308 -3.55 7.41 -15.33
C VAL A 308 -4.26 6.18 -15.89
N ASP A 309 -5.41 5.81 -15.34
CA ASP A 309 -6.20 4.69 -15.85
C ASP A 309 -6.76 4.97 -17.25
N LYS A 310 -7.06 6.25 -17.56
CA LYS A 310 -7.59 6.66 -18.87
C LYS A 310 -6.53 6.84 -19.96
N TYR A 311 -5.35 7.36 -19.59
CA TYR A 311 -4.33 7.78 -20.59
C TYR A 311 -3.02 6.98 -20.50
N GLY A 312 -2.80 6.18 -19.46
CA GLY A 312 -1.53 5.52 -19.20
C GLY A 312 -0.47 6.48 -18.63
N TYR A 313 0.64 6.67 -19.35
CA TYR A 313 1.76 7.55 -18.99
C TYR A 313 2.39 7.28 -17.61
N ARG A 314 2.33 6.03 -17.14
CA ARG A 314 2.78 5.68 -15.78
C ARG A 314 4.27 5.92 -15.58
N VAL A 315 5.08 5.55 -16.55
CA VAL A 315 6.55 5.66 -16.42
C VAL A 315 7.01 7.10 -16.57
N GLU A 316 6.37 7.89 -17.45
CA GLU A 316 6.63 9.32 -17.62
C GLU A 316 6.27 10.11 -16.35
N LEU A 317 5.17 9.76 -15.72
CA LEU A 317 4.77 10.35 -14.45
C LEU A 317 5.74 10.00 -13.32
N LEU A 318 6.23 8.75 -13.24
CA LEU A 318 7.27 8.38 -12.28
C LEU A 318 8.55 9.20 -12.50
N PHE A 319 8.95 9.37 -13.75
CA PHE A 319 10.11 10.18 -14.09
C PHE A 319 9.91 11.64 -13.67
N SER A 320 8.75 12.23 -13.99
CA SER A 320 8.42 13.62 -13.61
C SER A 320 8.36 13.84 -12.10
N SER A 321 7.85 12.85 -11.34
CA SER A 321 7.77 12.95 -9.87
C SER A 321 9.13 13.16 -9.23
N GLY A 322 10.17 12.47 -9.70
CA GLY A 322 11.53 12.64 -9.23
C GLY A 322 12.07 14.06 -9.47
N PHE A 323 11.73 14.70 -10.59
CA PHE A 323 12.10 16.10 -10.84
C PHE A 323 11.41 17.06 -9.87
N PHE A 324 10.12 16.84 -9.58
CA PHE A 324 9.42 17.65 -8.57
C PHE A 324 10.08 17.54 -7.20
N LEU A 325 10.53 16.35 -6.80
CA LEU A 325 11.27 16.16 -5.54
C LEU A 325 12.60 16.89 -5.55
N ILE A 326 13.41 16.76 -6.61
CA ILE A 326 14.71 17.44 -6.73
C ILE A 326 14.52 18.96 -6.67
N ILE A 327 13.63 19.51 -7.49
CA ILE A 327 13.37 20.96 -7.53
C ILE A 327 12.89 21.45 -6.17
N SER A 328 12.00 20.70 -5.51
CA SER A 328 11.52 21.05 -4.18
C SER A 328 12.68 21.12 -3.16
N PHE A 329 13.54 20.09 -3.09
CA PHE A 329 14.65 20.09 -2.15
C PHE A 329 15.71 21.16 -2.46
N ILE A 330 15.96 21.47 -3.73
CA ILE A 330 16.83 22.59 -4.13
C ILE A 330 16.21 23.93 -3.64
N LEU A 331 14.92 24.13 -3.88
CA LEU A 331 14.24 25.36 -3.48
C LEU A 331 14.16 25.55 -1.97
N PHE A 332 14.06 24.46 -1.18
CA PHE A 332 14.15 24.53 0.28
C PHE A 332 15.47 25.14 0.79
N ILE A 333 16.54 25.08 -0.02
CA ILE A 333 17.83 25.70 0.33
C ILE A 333 17.77 27.23 0.20
N PHE A 334 17.03 27.74 -0.81
CA PHE A 334 17.13 29.14 -1.20
C PHE A 334 15.95 30.00 -0.77
N ILE A 335 14.74 29.42 -0.64
CA ILE A 335 13.51 30.17 -0.38
C ILE A 335 12.72 29.61 0.82
N LYS A 336 11.75 30.40 1.29
CA LYS A 336 10.83 29.98 2.36
C LYS A 336 10.01 28.75 1.94
N PRO A 337 9.61 27.88 2.88
CA PRO A 337 9.08 26.54 2.59
C PRO A 337 7.69 26.51 1.92
N TYR A 338 7.00 27.64 1.76
CA TYR A 338 5.63 27.67 1.26
C TYR A 338 5.47 27.11 -0.16
N PHE A 339 6.31 27.56 -1.09
CA PHE A 339 6.28 27.09 -2.47
C PHE A 339 6.95 25.70 -2.64
N PRO A 340 8.15 25.45 -2.05
CA PRO A 340 8.77 24.14 -2.14
C PRO A 340 7.89 23.00 -1.64
N ILE A 341 7.11 23.19 -0.56
CA ILE A 341 6.25 22.15 -0.01
C ILE A 341 5.11 21.75 -0.96
N ILE A 342 4.62 22.70 -1.77
CA ILE A 342 3.63 22.42 -2.81
C ILE A 342 4.22 21.52 -3.88
N LEU A 343 5.44 21.80 -4.34
CA LEU A 343 6.14 20.94 -5.32
C LEU A 343 6.42 19.56 -4.75
N LEU A 344 6.81 19.48 -3.48
CA LEU A 344 7.00 18.21 -2.77
C LEU A 344 5.69 17.40 -2.73
N GLY A 345 4.58 18.06 -2.43
CA GLY A 345 3.25 17.45 -2.40
C GLY A 345 2.79 16.95 -3.77
N PHE A 346 3.08 17.67 -4.85
CA PHE A 346 2.83 17.18 -6.22
C PHE A 346 3.69 15.97 -6.55
N GLY A 347 5.00 16.01 -6.30
CA GLY A 347 5.89 14.89 -6.48
C GLY A 347 5.41 13.65 -5.73
N TYR A 348 5.02 13.83 -4.46
CA TYR A 348 4.42 12.75 -3.65
C TYR A 348 3.16 12.20 -4.27
N SER A 349 2.21 13.06 -4.64
CA SER A 349 0.92 12.64 -5.20
C SER A 349 1.09 11.81 -6.48
N ILE A 350 2.02 12.21 -7.35
CA ILE A 350 2.31 11.50 -8.60
C ILE A 350 2.88 10.11 -8.31
N PHE A 351 3.95 10.00 -7.52
CA PHE A 351 4.55 8.69 -7.30
C PHE A 351 3.66 7.77 -6.46
N ALA A 352 2.94 8.29 -5.47
CA ALA A 352 2.00 7.52 -4.66
C ALA A 352 0.85 6.93 -5.50
N CYS A 353 0.38 7.71 -6.50
CA CYS A 353 -0.64 7.27 -7.44
C CYS A 353 -0.15 6.12 -8.35
N VAL A 354 1.10 6.21 -8.82
CA VAL A 354 1.55 5.38 -9.95
C VAL A 354 2.35 4.14 -9.51
N LEU A 355 3.16 4.23 -8.44
CA LEU A 355 4.10 3.15 -8.06
C LEU A 355 3.39 1.82 -7.78
N TRP A 356 2.38 1.84 -6.92
CA TRP A 356 1.71 0.61 -6.50
C TRP A 356 0.93 -0.08 -7.62
N PRO A 357 0.13 0.63 -8.45
CA PRO A 357 -0.53 0.01 -9.59
C PRO A 357 0.45 -0.55 -10.64
N THR A 358 1.59 0.11 -10.82
CA THR A 358 2.60 -0.32 -11.80
C THR A 358 3.25 -1.67 -11.42
N ILE A 359 3.32 -2.00 -10.10
CA ILE A 359 3.74 -3.34 -9.64
C ILE A 359 2.85 -4.43 -10.23
N THR A 360 1.52 -4.25 -10.20
CA THR A 360 0.57 -5.22 -10.74
C THR A 360 0.79 -5.48 -12.23
N ILE A 361 1.10 -4.42 -12.98
CA ILE A 361 1.34 -4.52 -14.42
C ILE A 361 2.68 -5.20 -14.71
N ALA A 362 3.71 -4.94 -13.87
CA ALA A 362 5.01 -5.56 -13.99
C ALA A 362 5.00 -7.05 -13.65
N LEU A 363 4.02 -7.53 -12.86
CA LEU A 363 3.86 -8.94 -12.55
C LEU A 363 3.11 -9.64 -13.68
N GLU A 364 3.72 -10.66 -14.28
CA GLU A 364 3.10 -11.47 -15.33
C GLU A 364 1.98 -12.36 -14.77
N ASP A 365 2.15 -12.87 -13.55
CA ASP A 365 1.25 -13.77 -12.86
C ASP A 365 0.47 -13.04 -11.75
N LYS A 366 -0.85 -12.96 -11.88
CA LYS A 366 -1.76 -12.37 -10.87
C LYS A 366 -1.61 -13.02 -9.48
N ASN A 367 -1.33 -14.32 -9.44
CA ASN A 367 -1.18 -15.05 -8.18
C ASN A 367 0.05 -14.61 -7.38
N LEU A 368 0.98 -13.89 -8.00
CA LEU A 368 2.13 -13.29 -7.34
C LEU A 368 1.87 -11.88 -6.80
N ALA A 369 0.69 -11.28 -7.02
CA ALA A 369 0.41 -9.91 -6.62
C ALA A 369 0.62 -9.68 -5.11
N GLY A 370 0.02 -10.51 -4.26
CA GLY A 370 0.21 -10.42 -2.81
C GLY A 370 1.67 -10.57 -2.38
N PHE A 371 2.40 -11.52 -2.98
CA PHE A 371 3.83 -11.71 -2.71
C PHE A 371 4.65 -10.50 -3.20
N GLY A 372 4.37 -9.98 -4.39
CA GLY A 372 5.02 -8.80 -4.95
C GLY A 372 4.78 -7.55 -4.08
N TYR A 373 3.56 -7.31 -3.65
CA TYR A 373 3.25 -6.21 -2.73
C TYR A 373 3.97 -6.37 -1.39
N GLY A 374 4.04 -7.61 -0.86
CA GLY A 374 4.80 -7.90 0.36
C GLY A 374 6.29 -7.58 0.25
N VAL A 375 6.94 -7.96 -0.87
CA VAL A 375 8.34 -7.62 -1.15
C VAL A 375 8.53 -6.10 -1.23
N SER A 376 7.67 -5.41 -1.97
CA SER A 376 7.75 -3.96 -2.16
C SER A 376 7.49 -3.18 -0.88
N SER A 377 6.52 -3.63 -0.05
CA SER A 377 6.25 -3.06 1.28
C SER A 377 7.43 -3.28 2.23
N GLY A 378 8.06 -4.46 2.21
CA GLY A 378 9.30 -4.71 2.96
C GLY A 378 10.41 -3.72 2.59
N LEU A 379 10.66 -3.48 1.30
CA LEU A 379 11.64 -2.49 0.83
C LEU A 379 11.26 -1.06 1.22
N GLN A 380 9.97 -0.70 1.21
CA GLN A 380 9.49 0.58 1.73
C GLN A 380 9.85 0.74 3.22
N ASN A 381 9.61 -0.28 4.05
CA ASN A 381 9.92 -0.24 5.48
C ASN A 381 11.42 -0.19 5.76
N VAL A 382 12.24 -0.89 4.96
CA VAL A 382 13.72 -0.74 5.00
C VAL A 382 14.10 0.72 4.77
N SER A 383 13.51 1.35 3.77
CA SER A 383 13.75 2.76 3.44
C SER A 383 13.34 3.69 4.58
N MET A 384 12.14 3.51 5.12
CA MET A 384 11.59 4.31 6.22
C MET A 384 12.38 4.13 7.53
N SER A 385 13.15 3.05 7.66
CA SER A 385 14.03 2.80 8.82
C SER A 385 15.43 3.38 8.62
N ILE A 386 16.04 3.14 7.44
CA ILE A 386 17.46 3.47 7.19
C ILE A 386 17.67 4.96 6.90
N HIS A 387 16.85 5.56 6.05
CA HIS A 387 17.05 6.96 5.63
C HIS A 387 16.93 7.97 6.77
N PRO A 388 15.97 7.86 7.72
CA PRO A 388 15.92 8.75 8.87
C PRO A 388 17.17 8.63 9.77
N MET A 389 17.74 7.43 9.91
CA MET A 389 18.98 7.21 10.69
C MET A 389 20.17 7.90 10.02
N ILE A 390 20.29 7.80 8.69
CA ILE A 390 21.34 8.51 7.94
C ILE A 390 21.15 10.01 8.09
N PHE A 391 19.93 10.50 7.93
CA PHE A 391 19.58 11.91 8.06
C PHE A 391 19.92 12.45 9.46
N ALA A 392 19.54 11.73 10.51
CA ALA A 392 19.87 12.08 11.88
C ALA A 392 21.39 12.13 12.12
N LYS A 393 22.17 11.16 11.62
CA LYS A 393 23.64 11.17 11.72
C LYS A 393 24.27 12.37 11.02
N ILE A 394 23.76 12.73 9.82
CA ILE A 394 24.22 13.92 9.09
C ILE A 394 23.92 15.17 9.91
N LEU A 395 22.71 15.31 10.44
CA LEU A 395 22.29 16.47 11.22
C LEU A 395 23.13 16.62 12.51
N VAL A 396 23.40 15.55 13.22
CA VAL A 396 24.24 15.55 14.44
C VAL A 396 25.69 15.95 14.10
N LYS A 397 26.24 15.38 13.01
CA LYS A 397 27.64 15.64 12.61
C LYS A 397 27.87 17.06 12.13
N TYR A 398 27.00 17.56 11.26
CA TYR A 398 27.20 18.85 10.58
C TYR A 398 26.39 19.99 11.23
N LYS A 399 25.46 19.71 12.13
CA LYS A 399 24.57 20.67 12.81
C LYS A 399 23.82 21.60 11.84
N SER A 400 23.58 21.13 10.60
CA SER A 400 22.96 21.91 9.53
C SER A 400 22.05 21.06 8.69
N TYR A 401 20.84 21.53 8.42
CA TYR A 401 19.88 20.92 7.53
C TYR A 401 20.31 20.96 6.06
N PHE A 402 21.23 21.84 5.69
CA PHE A 402 21.74 21.96 4.34
C PHE A 402 22.28 20.61 3.81
N TYR A 403 23.15 19.93 4.59
CA TYR A 403 23.71 18.63 4.18
C TYR A 403 22.64 17.53 4.13
N CYS A 404 21.61 17.64 4.94
CA CYS A 404 20.45 16.74 4.90
C CYS A 404 19.66 16.92 3.59
N LEU A 405 19.43 18.16 3.16
CA LEU A 405 18.78 18.44 1.87
C LEU A 405 19.63 17.97 0.68
N ILE A 406 20.97 18.12 0.73
CA ILE A 406 21.87 17.58 -0.31
C ILE A 406 21.73 16.06 -0.39
N PHE A 407 21.70 15.35 0.75
CA PHE A 407 21.45 13.91 0.77
C PHE A 407 20.13 13.54 0.07
N LEU A 408 19.04 14.25 0.36
CA LEU A 408 17.74 14.01 -0.27
C LEU A 408 17.76 14.31 -1.78
N ILE A 409 18.47 15.35 -2.21
CA ILE A 409 18.67 15.68 -3.64
C ILE A 409 19.39 14.52 -4.35
N ILE A 410 20.45 13.95 -3.73
CA ILE A 410 21.20 12.80 -4.29
C ILE A 410 20.28 11.59 -4.43
N VAL A 411 19.51 11.23 -3.39
CA VAL A 411 18.57 10.10 -3.42
C VAL A 411 17.49 10.30 -4.49
N SER A 412 16.93 11.52 -4.59
CA SER A 412 15.95 11.86 -5.62
C SER A 412 16.56 11.79 -7.03
N PHE A 413 17.81 12.20 -7.20
CA PHE A 413 18.53 12.11 -8.47
C PHE A 413 18.74 10.66 -8.91
N ILE A 414 19.10 9.77 -7.97
CA ILE A 414 19.18 8.31 -8.23
C ILE A 414 17.81 7.77 -8.66
N SER A 415 16.72 8.24 -8.02
CA SER A 415 15.36 7.86 -8.41
C SER A 415 15.02 8.29 -9.84
N VAL A 416 15.41 9.50 -10.26
CA VAL A 416 15.22 9.98 -11.64
C VAL A 416 16.01 9.11 -12.64
N LEU A 417 17.28 8.80 -12.36
CA LEU A 417 18.08 7.92 -13.22
C LEU A 417 17.44 6.52 -13.35
N LEU A 418 16.97 5.96 -12.24
CA LEU A 418 16.35 4.64 -12.23
C LEU A 418 15.01 4.63 -12.97
N SER A 419 14.20 5.69 -12.84
CA SER A 419 12.94 5.83 -13.60
C SER A 419 13.20 6.06 -15.09
N GLY A 420 14.27 6.79 -15.47
CA GLY A 420 14.74 6.89 -16.86
C GLY A 420 15.17 5.55 -17.44
N TYR A 421 15.87 4.72 -16.63
CA TYR A 421 16.23 3.36 -17.02
C TYR A 421 14.99 2.46 -17.17
N LEU A 422 14.01 2.60 -16.27
CA LEU A 422 12.71 1.92 -16.41
C LEU A 422 12.01 2.29 -17.72
N TYR A 423 12.01 3.58 -18.07
CA TYR A 423 11.45 4.06 -19.33
C TYR A 423 12.13 3.40 -20.54
N TYR A 424 13.48 3.39 -20.54
CA TYR A 424 14.26 2.77 -21.61
C TYR A 424 13.96 1.28 -21.76
N ILE A 425 13.93 0.51 -20.68
CA ILE A 425 13.60 -0.93 -20.71
C ILE A 425 12.16 -1.16 -21.16
N ASN A 426 11.21 -0.38 -20.63
CA ASN A 426 9.80 -0.48 -20.99
C ASN A 426 9.59 -0.27 -22.50
N MET A 427 10.34 0.67 -23.08
CA MET A 427 10.32 0.94 -24.51
C MET A 427 10.95 -0.18 -25.34
N THR A 428 12.15 -0.64 -24.94
CA THR A 428 12.97 -1.52 -25.79
C THR A 428 12.68 -3.01 -25.63
N LYS A 429 12.35 -3.46 -24.42
CA LYS A 429 12.17 -4.89 -24.11
C LYS A 429 10.71 -5.30 -23.90
N TYR A 430 9.85 -4.37 -23.49
CA TYR A 430 8.49 -4.71 -23.02
C TYR A 430 7.39 -3.98 -23.81
N ASN A 431 7.67 -3.43 -24.97
CA ASN A 431 6.70 -2.81 -25.88
C ASN A 431 5.71 -1.86 -25.19
N TYR A 432 6.21 -0.98 -24.30
CA TYR A 432 5.42 -0.01 -23.52
C TYR A 432 4.34 -0.64 -22.62
N ILE A 433 4.53 -1.87 -22.16
CA ILE A 433 3.53 -2.62 -21.39
C ILE A 433 3.01 -1.85 -20.16
N LEU A 434 3.89 -1.10 -19.45
CA LEU A 434 3.53 -0.34 -18.26
C LEU A 434 2.60 0.84 -18.56
N ASN A 435 2.58 1.33 -19.79
CA ASN A 435 1.79 2.47 -20.23
C ASN A 435 0.50 2.07 -20.98
N LYS A 436 0.32 0.77 -21.31
CA LYS A 436 -0.86 0.30 -22.06
C LYS A 436 -2.12 0.45 -21.23
N ILE A 437 -3.21 0.87 -21.89
CA ILE A 437 -4.55 1.08 -21.33
C ILE A 437 -5.39 -0.19 -21.48
N ASN A 438 -5.36 -0.83 -22.67
CA ASN A 438 -6.12 -2.04 -22.99
C ASN A 438 -5.19 -3.25 -23.12
N TYR A 439 -5.09 -4.01 -22.03
CA TYR A 439 -4.21 -5.18 -21.95
C TYR A 439 -4.89 -6.48 -22.39
N GLU A 440 -6.23 -6.50 -22.47
CA GLU A 440 -7.02 -7.71 -22.77
C GLU A 440 -7.04 -8.08 -24.25
N ASP A 441 -6.95 -7.09 -25.17
CA ASP A 441 -7.13 -7.34 -26.59
C ASP A 441 -5.93 -8.03 -27.26
N GLU A 442 -4.71 -7.89 -26.71
CA GLU A 442 -3.51 -8.49 -27.32
C GLU A 442 -3.23 -9.92 -26.81
N ILE A 443 -3.46 -10.22 -25.52
CA ILE A 443 -3.24 -11.60 -24.98
C ILE A 443 -4.34 -12.55 -25.44
N GLY A 444 -5.55 -12.06 -25.61
CA GLY A 444 -6.67 -12.80 -26.24
C GLY A 444 -6.39 -13.07 -27.72
N GLY A 445 -5.85 -12.08 -28.43
CA GLY A 445 -5.49 -12.18 -29.87
C GLY A 445 -4.30 -13.10 -30.12
N GLU A 446 -3.22 -13.02 -29.34
CA GLU A 446 -2.08 -13.92 -29.49
C GLU A 446 -2.36 -15.36 -29.09
N LYS A 447 -3.17 -15.61 -28.04
CA LYS A 447 -3.62 -16.98 -27.71
C LYS A 447 -4.58 -17.54 -28.76
N SER A 448 -5.45 -16.73 -29.32
CA SER A 448 -6.36 -17.13 -30.42
C SER A 448 -5.58 -17.41 -31.70
N ASN A 449 -4.58 -16.61 -32.04
CA ASN A 449 -3.73 -16.84 -33.21
C ASN A 449 -2.78 -18.04 -33.05
N ASN A 450 -2.26 -18.29 -31.85
CA ASN A 450 -1.45 -19.50 -31.59
C ASN A 450 -2.29 -20.78 -31.51
N ILE A 451 -3.55 -20.70 -31.10
CA ILE A 451 -4.49 -21.85 -31.14
C ILE A 451 -4.89 -22.14 -32.61
N ASN A 452 -5.13 -21.09 -33.39
CA ASN A 452 -5.49 -21.27 -34.81
C ASN A 452 -4.32 -21.71 -35.69
N ASN A 453 -3.07 -21.39 -35.34
CA ASN A 453 -1.88 -21.84 -36.08
C ASN A 453 -1.41 -23.25 -35.71
N ASN A 454 -1.91 -23.84 -34.61
CA ASN A 454 -1.57 -25.21 -34.20
C ASN A 454 -2.69 -26.24 -34.45
N ILE A 455 -3.80 -25.81 -35.04
CA ILE A 455 -4.84 -26.71 -35.55
C ILE A 455 -4.71 -26.76 -37.10
N GLU A 456 -3.68 -27.45 -37.60
CA GLU A 456 -3.76 -28.03 -38.93
C GLU A 456 -4.88 -29.07 -38.90
N MET A 457 -6.03 -28.69 -39.44
CA MET A 457 -7.09 -29.67 -39.70
C MET A 457 -6.58 -30.70 -40.72
N PRO A 458 -6.69 -32.01 -40.42
CA PRO A 458 -6.36 -33.03 -41.42
C PRO A 458 -7.29 -32.83 -42.60
N ASN A 459 -6.69 -32.72 -43.78
CA ASN A 459 -7.33 -32.62 -45.07
C ASN A 459 -8.30 -33.81 -45.27
N ILE A 460 -9.57 -33.64 -45.00
CA ILE A 460 -10.62 -34.54 -45.45
C ILE A 460 -10.90 -34.17 -46.89
N LYS A 461 -10.13 -34.78 -47.79
CA LYS A 461 -10.47 -34.80 -49.23
C LYS A 461 -11.84 -35.45 -49.41
N ASN A 462 -12.69 -34.73 -50.14
CA ASN A 462 -13.93 -35.17 -50.76
C ASN A 462 -14.00 -36.69 -51.00
N LYS A 463 -14.88 -37.37 -50.28
CA LYS A 463 -15.50 -38.60 -50.79
C LYS A 463 -16.89 -38.26 -51.33
N ASN A 464 -17.04 -38.66 -52.60
CA ASN A 464 -18.18 -38.37 -53.43
C ASN A 464 -19.51 -38.79 -52.80
N TYR A 465 -20.51 -37.91 -52.93
CA TYR A 465 -21.91 -38.09 -52.58
C TYR A 465 -22.70 -38.86 -53.65
N ASN A 466 -22.12 -39.84 -54.37
CA ASN A 466 -22.78 -40.54 -55.49
C ASN A 466 -22.79 -42.08 -55.37
N GLU A 467 -22.58 -42.68 -54.19
CA GLU A 467 -22.62 -44.15 -54.05
C GLU A 467 -23.55 -44.66 -52.93
N LEU A 468 -24.70 -43.99 -52.74
CA LEU A 468 -25.74 -44.48 -51.80
C LEU A 468 -27.16 -44.51 -52.39
N GLU A 469 -27.32 -44.60 -53.73
CA GLU A 469 -28.60 -44.83 -54.39
C GLU A 469 -28.69 -46.15 -55.19
N GLU A 470 -27.85 -47.13 -54.95
CA GLU A 470 -27.92 -48.45 -55.57
C GLU A 470 -27.89 -49.62 -54.62
N GLU A 471 -28.47 -49.55 -53.42
CA GLU A 471 -28.83 -50.74 -52.63
C GLU A 471 -29.93 -50.39 -51.63
N ALA A 472 -31.18 -50.22 -52.07
CA ALA A 472 -32.42 -50.43 -51.32
C ALA A 472 -33.58 -50.75 -52.25
#